data_c15f7cc234d2355572fd87d7cd0ea5fa
#
_entry.id   c15f7cc234d2355572fd87d7cd0ea5fa
#
_cell.length_a   1.000
_cell.length_b   1.000
_cell.length_c   1.000
_cell.angle_alpha   90.00
_cell.angle_beta   90.00
_cell.angle_gamma   90.00
#
_symmetry.space_group_name_H-M   'P 1'
#
loop_
_entity.id
_entity.type
_entity.pdbx_description
1 polymer ?
#
loop_
_entity_poly.entity_id
_entity_poly.type
_entity_poly.pdbx_seq_one_letter_code
_entity_poly.pdbx_strand_id
1 'polypeptide(L)'
;MPQAIVDPEELRRFARNLKKFNTSLQEQSVALGAQLAALGRTWRDQEQKKFVEQFDQHMKVISRFLEVSEQHIPYLLRKAEI
;
A
#
# COMPACT_ATOMS: atom_id res chain seq x y z
N MET A 1 33.34 8.78 -12.70
CA MET A 1 32.68 8.16 -12.11
C MET A 1 31.46 8.55 -11.76
N PRO A 2 30.60 8.39 -12.36
CA PRO A 2 29.40 8.82 -12.06
C PRO A 2 28.87 8.04 -10.98
N GLN A 3 28.38 8.59 -10.12
CA GLN A 3 27.80 7.97 -9.16
C GLN A 3 26.48 8.40 -9.11
N ALA A 4 25.65 7.64 -8.71
CA ALA A 4 24.31 7.99 -8.49
C ALA A 4 24.31 8.91 -7.33
N ILE A 5 24.12 10.09 -7.59
CA ILE A 5 24.07 11.05 -6.54
C ILE A 5 22.65 11.22 -6.12
N VAL A 6 22.41 10.98 -4.86
CA VAL A 6 21.07 11.11 -4.32
C VAL A 6 21.06 12.25 -3.32
N ASP A 7 20.10 13.15 -3.43
CA ASP A 7 19.94 14.20 -2.45
C ASP A 7 19.35 13.58 -1.18
N PRO A 8 20.09 13.56 -0.08
CA PRO A 8 19.59 12.92 1.14
C PRO A 8 18.28 13.49 1.64
N GLU A 9 18.07 14.79 1.49
CA GLU A 9 16.83 15.39 1.96
C GLU A 9 15.63 14.95 1.14
N GLU A 10 15.82 14.84 -0.16
CA GLU A 10 14.74 14.37 -1.02
C GLU A 10 14.41 12.92 -0.72
N LEU A 11 15.45 12.14 -0.45
CA LEU A 11 15.25 10.72 -0.14
C LEU A 11 14.52 10.55 1.19
N ARG A 12 14.86 11.34 2.19
CA ARG A 12 14.14 11.30 3.46
C ARG A 12 12.70 11.73 3.30
N ARG A 13 12.47 12.77 2.51
CA ARG A 13 11.10 13.23 2.26
C ARG A 13 10.28 12.15 1.57
N PHE A 14 10.88 11.50 0.59
CA PHE A 14 10.17 10.42 -0.10
C PHE A 14 9.85 9.28 0.87
N ALA A 15 10.80 8.90 1.71
CA ALA A 15 10.58 7.81 2.68
C ALA A 15 9.45 8.16 3.63
N ARG A 16 9.40 9.41 4.11
CA ARG A 16 8.33 9.84 5.00
C ARG A 16 6.97 9.82 4.28
N ASN A 17 6.96 10.28 3.04
CA ASN A 17 5.73 10.30 2.27
C ASN A 17 5.27 8.90 1.94
N LEU A 18 6.20 8.00 1.67
CA LEU A 18 5.87 6.61 1.42
C LEU A 18 5.24 5.97 2.65
N LYS A 19 5.77 6.29 3.83
CA LYS A 19 5.19 5.77 5.06
C LYS A 19 3.77 6.28 5.27
N LYS A 20 3.54 7.56 5.03
CA LYS A 20 2.21 8.13 5.13
C LYS A 20 1.25 7.50 4.14
N PHE A 21 1.73 7.31 2.92
CA PHE A 21 0.92 6.68 1.88
C PHE A 21 0.54 5.26 2.29
N ASN A 22 1.50 4.51 2.83
CA ASN A 22 1.24 3.13 3.24
C ASN A 22 0.20 3.07 4.35
N THR A 23 0.31 3.97 5.33
CA THR A 23 -0.66 4.03 6.42
C THR A 23 -2.05 4.34 5.89
N SER A 24 -2.15 5.33 5.02
CA SER A 24 -3.42 5.72 4.44
C SER A 24 -4.00 4.59 3.59
N LEU A 25 -3.17 3.95 2.80
CA LEU A 25 -3.63 2.85 1.94
C LEU A 25 -4.17 1.69 2.77
N GLN A 26 -3.48 1.38 3.86
CA GLN A 26 -3.93 0.31 4.73
C GLN A 26 -5.27 0.65 5.38
N GLU A 27 -5.41 1.88 5.89
CA GLU A 27 -6.65 2.30 6.51
C GLU A 27 -7.82 2.30 5.53
N GLN A 28 -7.57 2.80 4.33
CA GLN A 28 -8.62 2.84 3.32
C GLN A 28 -8.98 1.44 2.84
N SER A 29 -8.00 0.56 2.75
CA SER A 29 -8.26 -0.82 2.34
C SER A 29 -9.14 -1.54 3.36
N VAL A 30 -8.86 -1.35 4.64
CA VAL A 30 -9.67 -1.96 5.69
C VAL A 30 -11.09 -1.40 5.65
N ALA A 31 -11.21 -0.08 5.52
CA ALA A 31 -12.52 0.56 5.49
C ALA A 31 -13.35 0.09 4.28
N LEU A 32 -12.70 -0.02 3.14
CA LEU A 32 -13.39 -0.44 1.92
C LEU A 32 -13.84 -1.89 2.02
N GLY A 33 -12.99 -2.74 2.62
CA GLY A 33 -13.36 -4.13 2.85
C GLY A 33 -14.58 -4.27 3.75
N ALA A 34 -14.65 -3.44 4.81
CA ALA A 34 -15.80 -3.45 5.70
C ALA A 34 -17.06 -2.99 4.98
N GLN A 35 -16.93 -1.98 4.10
CA GLN A 35 -18.07 -1.50 3.34
C GLN A 35 -18.56 -2.57 2.37
N LEU A 36 -17.64 -3.29 1.75
CA LEU A 36 -18.02 -4.37 0.84
C LEU A 36 -18.75 -5.48 1.59
N ALA A 37 -18.26 -5.82 2.79
CA ALA A 37 -18.91 -6.83 3.62
C ALA A 37 -20.31 -6.39 3.99
N ALA A 38 -20.49 -5.12 4.35
CA ALA A 38 -21.80 -4.60 4.69
C ALA A 38 -22.75 -4.61 3.49
N LEU A 39 -22.21 -4.31 2.31
CA LEU A 39 -23.01 -4.30 1.09
C LEU A 39 -23.53 -5.68 0.78
N GLY A 40 -22.84 -6.74 1.21
CA GLY A 40 -23.26 -8.10 0.99
C GLY A 40 -24.59 -8.47 1.64
N ARG A 41 -25.11 -7.62 2.55
CA ARG A 41 -26.42 -7.88 3.13
C ARG A 41 -27.53 -7.72 2.12
N THR A 42 -27.33 -6.86 1.12
CA THR A 42 -28.34 -6.59 0.11
C THR A 42 -27.92 -7.00 -1.30
N TRP A 43 -26.62 -7.10 -1.54
CA TRP A 43 -26.11 -7.45 -2.86
C TRP A 43 -25.55 -8.87 -2.80
N ARG A 44 -26.27 -9.85 -3.38
CA ARG A 44 -25.93 -11.26 -3.25
C ARG A 44 -26.06 -12.03 -4.53
N ASP A 45 -25.90 -11.41 -5.67
CA ASP A 45 -26.03 -12.13 -6.94
C ASP A 45 -24.68 -12.64 -7.43
N GLN A 46 -24.66 -13.19 -8.62
CA GLN A 46 -23.46 -13.76 -9.22
C GLN A 46 -22.39 -12.72 -9.44
N GLU A 47 -22.79 -11.53 -9.83
CA GLU A 47 -21.83 -10.48 -10.07
C GLU A 47 -21.16 -10.02 -8.80
N GLN A 48 -21.88 -10.06 -7.69
CA GLN A 48 -21.31 -9.75 -6.39
C GLN A 48 -20.20 -10.73 -6.04
N LYS A 49 -20.45 -12.03 -6.28
CA LYS A 49 -19.44 -13.05 -5.98
C LYS A 49 -18.18 -12.85 -6.80
N LYS A 50 -18.33 -12.54 -8.08
CA LYS A 50 -17.19 -12.27 -8.95
C LYS A 50 -16.43 -11.05 -8.49
N PHE A 51 -17.16 -10.00 -8.10
CA PHE A 51 -16.51 -8.78 -7.65
C PHE A 51 -15.72 -9.02 -6.37
N VAL A 52 -16.30 -9.78 -5.43
CA VAL A 52 -15.63 -10.07 -4.17
C VAL A 52 -14.34 -10.85 -4.41
N GLU A 53 -14.37 -11.81 -5.32
CA GLU A 53 -13.18 -12.59 -5.64
C GLU A 53 -12.07 -11.69 -6.19
N GLN A 54 -12.43 -10.77 -7.10
CA GLN A 54 -11.45 -9.86 -7.67
C GLN A 54 -10.94 -8.87 -6.64
N PHE A 55 -11.84 -8.40 -5.78
CA PHE A 55 -11.48 -7.50 -4.70
C PHE A 55 -10.45 -8.17 -3.78
N ASP A 56 -10.71 -9.43 -3.41
CA ASP A 56 -9.78 -10.16 -2.54
C ASP A 56 -8.42 -10.34 -3.19
N GLN A 57 -8.38 -10.60 -4.50
CA GLN A 57 -7.12 -10.74 -5.20
C GLN A 57 -6.36 -9.43 -5.22
N HIS A 58 -7.06 -8.32 -5.47
CA HIS A 58 -6.42 -7.01 -5.48
C HIS A 58 -5.91 -6.65 -4.08
N MET A 59 -6.66 -7.02 -3.04
CA MET A 59 -6.21 -6.76 -1.67
C MET A 59 -4.94 -7.53 -1.33
N LYS A 60 -4.79 -8.74 -1.88
CA LYS A 60 -3.56 -9.49 -1.68
C LYS A 60 -2.37 -8.78 -2.32
N VAL A 61 -2.57 -8.21 -3.51
CA VAL A 61 -1.52 -7.46 -4.19
C VAL A 61 -1.15 -6.22 -3.36
N ILE A 62 -2.16 -5.52 -2.85
CA ILE A 62 -1.92 -4.33 -2.03
C ILE A 62 -1.19 -4.70 -0.75
N SER A 63 -1.58 -5.80 -0.11
CA SER A 63 -0.90 -6.26 1.11
C SER A 63 0.56 -6.56 0.83
N ARG A 64 0.85 -7.18 -0.31
CA ARG A 64 2.23 -7.48 -0.69
C ARG A 64 3.01 -6.20 -0.93
N PHE A 65 2.38 -5.24 -1.62
CA PHE A 65 3.02 -3.94 -1.84
C PHE A 65 3.36 -3.27 -0.51
N LEU A 66 2.42 -3.29 0.43
CA LEU A 66 2.64 -2.67 1.74
C LEU A 66 3.79 -3.35 2.47
N GLU A 67 3.82 -4.67 2.44
CA GLU A 67 4.88 -5.42 3.11
C GLU A 67 6.25 -5.10 2.54
N VAL A 68 6.37 -5.14 1.23
CA VAL A 68 7.63 -4.85 0.57
C VAL A 68 8.03 -3.40 0.76
N SER A 69 7.06 -2.50 0.66
CA SER A 69 7.31 -1.07 0.83
C SER A 69 7.82 -0.76 2.23
N GLU A 70 7.21 -1.37 3.27
CA GLU A 70 7.66 -1.14 4.63
C GLU A 70 9.08 -1.65 4.87
N GLN A 71 9.46 -2.71 4.17
CA GLN A 71 10.83 -3.22 4.26
C GLN A 71 11.83 -2.27 3.61
N HIS A 72 11.39 -1.53 2.60
CA HIS A 72 12.29 -0.61 1.91
C HIS A 72 12.51 0.71 2.64
N ILE A 73 11.56 1.11 3.48
CA ILE A 73 11.69 2.40 4.16
C ILE A 73 12.98 2.52 4.98
N PRO A 74 13.33 1.54 5.83
CA PRO A 74 14.59 1.63 6.57
C PRO A 74 15.80 1.68 5.64
N TYR A 75 15.75 0.96 4.53
CA TYR A 75 16.85 0.97 3.57
C TYR A 75 17.03 2.37 2.99
N LEU A 76 15.91 3.02 2.62
CA LEU A 76 15.97 4.37 2.06
C LEU A 76 16.53 5.36 3.07
N LEU A 77 16.13 5.22 4.33
CA LEU A 77 16.61 6.14 5.36
C LEU A 77 18.09 5.93 5.62
N ARG A 78 18.58 4.69 5.61
CA ARG A 78 20.00 4.44 5.76
C ARG A 78 20.79 5.00 4.59
N LYS A 79 20.25 4.87 3.38
CA LYS A 79 20.92 5.38 2.21
C LYS A 79 21.04 6.90 2.29
N ALA A 80 20.09 7.55 2.91
CA ALA A 80 20.13 9.02 3.06
C ALA A 80 21.16 9.49 4.07
N GLU A 81 21.67 8.59 4.90
CA GLU A 81 22.64 8.97 5.93
C GLU A 81 24.08 9.06 5.42
N ILE A 82 24.35 8.69 4.21
CA ILE A 82 25.71 8.68 3.67
C ILE A 82 26.18 10.07 3.26
#